data_74e2da538d9673f2728896991b52f553
#
_entry.id   74e2da538d9673f2728896991b52f553
#
_cell.length_a   1.000
_cell.length_b   1.000
_cell.length_c   1.000
_cell.angle_alpha   90.00
_cell.angle_beta   90.00
_cell.angle_gamma   90.00
#
_symmetry.space_group_name_H-M   'P 1'
#
loop_
_entity.id
_entity.type
_entity.pdbx_description
1 polymer ?
#
loop_
_entity_poly.entity_id
_entity_poly.type
_entity_poly.pdbx_seq_one_letter_code
_entity_poly.pdbx_strand_id
1 'polypeptide(L)'
;MWPCFGVLLVALTLLPIMAPAALAVGDPKHGQAIFLQYCQGCHGPDGKGGGKGFMPHVGPLARKDYIENLPDEYLAAVITEGGAYVGKSAFMPSWKSTLSEQDIADVIAFIRTLLIE
;
A
#
# COMPACT_ATOMS: atom_id res chain seq x y z
N MET A 1 -25.18 -56.81 -34.55
CA MET A 1 -25.65 -55.50 -34.00
C MET A 1 -24.87 -55.22 -32.74
N TRP A 2 -23.88 -54.34 -32.82
CA TRP A 2 -23.04 -54.01 -31.68
C TRP A 2 -23.35 -52.58 -31.29
N PRO A 3 -23.63 -52.23 -30.01
CA PRO A 3 -23.85 -50.87 -29.61
C PRO A 3 -22.51 -50.13 -29.48
N CYS A 4 -22.37 -49.08 -30.26
CA CYS A 4 -21.29 -48.11 -30.07
C CYS A 4 -21.49 -47.36 -28.74
N PHE A 5 -20.70 -47.69 -27.73
CA PHE A 5 -20.58 -46.87 -26.52
C PHE A 5 -19.75 -45.64 -26.85
N GLY A 6 -20.41 -44.53 -27.06
CA GLY A 6 -19.75 -43.23 -27.14
C GLY A 6 -19.18 -42.85 -25.80
N VAL A 7 -17.85 -42.81 -25.69
CA VAL A 7 -17.14 -42.28 -24.54
C VAL A 7 -17.26 -40.77 -24.60
N LEU A 8 -18.08 -40.22 -23.73
CA LEU A 8 -18.21 -38.76 -23.54
C LEU A 8 -16.97 -38.30 -22.76
N LEU A 9 -15.97 -37.75 -23.47
CA LEU A 9 -14.83 -37.07 -22.86
C LEU A 9 -15.32 -35.75 -22.29
N VAL A 10 -15.57 -35.71 -20.98
CA VAL A 10 -15.78 -34.48 -20.24
C VAL A 10 -14.44 -33.77 -20.08
N ALA A 11 -14.19 -32.78 -20.91
CA ALA A 11 -13.03 -31.89 -20.76
C ALA A 11 -13.22 -31.07 -19.51
N LEU A 12 -12.56 -31.45 -18.41
CA LEU A 12 -12.49 -30.68 -17.18
C LEU A 12 -11.59 -29.45 -17.42
N THR A 13 -12.18 -28.33 -17.75
CA THR A 13 -11.46 -27.05 -17.89
C THR A 13 -11.06 -26.57 -16.51
N LEU A 14 -9.78 -26.74 -16.17
CA LEU A 14 -9.16 -26.13 -15.00
C LEU A 14 -9.12 -24.61 -15.21
N LEU A 15 -10.06 -23.89 -14.59
CA LEU A 15 -9.99 -22.44 -14.49
C LEU A 15 -8.82 -22.08 -13.58
N PRO A 16 -7.90 -21.19 -14.01
CA PRO A 16 -6.83 -20.73 -13.12
C PRO A 16 -7.46 -19.98 -11.95
N ILE A 17 -7.24 -20.48 -10.74
CA ILE A 17 -7.56 -19.78 -9.51
C ILE A 17 -6.55 -18.65 -9.41
N MET A 18 -6.97 -17.42 -9.73
CA MET A 18 -6.17 -16.23 -9.46
C MET A 18 -6.10 -16.04 -7.95
N ALA A 19 -4.97 -16.39 -7.36
CA ALA A 19 -4.70 -16.05 -5.96
C ALA A 19 -4.66 -14.52 -5.82
N PRO A 20 -5.24 -13.95 -4.74
CA PRO A 20 -5.08 -12.52 -4.48
C PRO A 20 -3.59 -12.22 -4.37
N ALA A 21 -3.13 -11.16 -5.05
CA ALA A 21 -1.77 -10.68 -4.92
C ALA A 21 -1.57 -10.25 -3.46
N ALA A 22 -0.81 -11.02 -2.69
CA ALA A 22 -0.36 -10.61 -1.38
C ALA A 22 0.56 -9.39 -1.54
N LEU A 23 0.40 -8.36 -0.69
CA LEU A 23 1.35 -7.26 -0.65
C LEU A 23 2.76 -7.81 -0.42
N ALA A 24 3.72 -7.28 -1.17
CA ALA A 24 5.12 -7.68 -1.01
C ALA A 24 5.59 -7.34 0.41
N VAL A 25 6.46 -8.18 0.97
CA VAL A 25 7.13 -7.88 2.24
C VAL A 25 8.03 -6.66 2.02
N GLY A 26 7.81 -5.59 2.81
CA GLY A 26 8.55 -4.34 2.67
C GLY A 26 9.89 -4.36 3.41
N ASP A 27 10.88 -3.66 2.84
CA ASP A 27 12.17 -3.34 3.49
C ASP A 27 12.09 -1.95 4.14
N PRO A 28 12.06 -1.85 5.48
CA PRO A 28 11.94 -0.56 6.16
C PRO A 28 13.16 0.34 5.95
N LYS A 29 14.34 -0.20 5.68
CA LYS A 29 15.54 0.60 5.43
C LYS A 29 15.48 1.29 4.06
N HIS A 30 15.04 0.59 3.03
CA HIS A 30 14.77 1.18 1.72
C HIS A 30 13.60 2.15 1.79
N GLY A 31 12.54 1.78 2.51
CA GLY A 31 11.38 2.62 2.77
C GLY A 31 11.73 3.94 3.46
N GLN A 32 12.69 3.94 4.39
CA GLN A 32 13.20 5.16 5.01
C GLN A 32 13.81 6.12 3.97
N ALA A 33 14.62 5.61 3.05
CA ALA A 33 15.22 6.45 2.01
C ALA A 33 14.15 7.10 1.13
N ILE A 34 13.14 6.33 0.72
CA ILE A 34 12.02 6.84 -0.07
C ILE A 34 11.21 7.87 0.72
N PHE A 35 10.90 7.58 1.99
CA PHE A 35 10.16 8.47 2.86
C PHE A 35 10.86 9.83 3.03
N LEU A 36 12.16 9.83 3.26
CA LEU A 36 12.96 11.04 3.38
C LEU A 36 13.06 11.82 2.07
N GLN A 37 12.93 11.15 0.94
CA GLN A 37 12.97 11.80 -0.36
C GLN A 37 11.63 12.45 -0.75
N TYR A 38 10.50 11.77 -0.50
CA TYR A 38 9.21 12.14 -1.06
C TYR A 38 8.15 12.52 -0.03
N CYS A 39 8.27 12.08 1.22
CA CYS A 39 7.19 12.15 2.20
C CYS A 39 7.47 13.14 3.34
N GLN A 40 8.73 13.28 3.75
CA GLN A 40 9.11 14.10 4.91
C GLN A 40 8.76 15.57 4.77
N GLY A 41 8.66 16.09 3.56
CA GLY A 41 8.32 17.49 3.32
C GLY A 41 6.99 17.90 3.93
N CYS A 42 6.03 16.98 4.00
CA CYS A 42 4.73 17.18 4.63
C CYS A 42 4.63 16.46 5.97
N HIS A 43 5.09 15.19 6.03
CA HIS A 43 4.90 14.32 7.20
C HIS A 43 5.96 14.48 8.30
N GLY A 44 7.02 15.24 8.03
CA GLY A 44 8.19 15.32 8.91
C GLY A 44 9.10 14.10 8.78
N PRO A 45 10.40 14.22 9.09
CA PRO A 45 11.37 13.12 8.93
C PRO A 45 11.12 11.95 9.89
N ASP A 46 10.44 12.21 11.00
CA ASP A 46 10.04 11.24 12.04
C ASP A 46 8.55 10.85 11.96
N GLY A 47 7.84 11.31 10.94
CA GLY A 47 6.41 11.03 10.75
C GLY A 47 5.47 11.71 11.74
N LYS A 48 5.96 12.64 12.56
CA LYS A 48 5.14 13.35 13.58
C LYS A 48 4.34 14.53 13.01
N GLY A 49 4.45 14.79 11.72
CA GLY A 49 3.92 15.99 11.10
C GLY A 49 4.86 17.18 11.28
N GLY A 50 4.45 18.36 10.88
CA GLY A 50 5.28 19.56 11.02
C GLY A 50 6.42 19.64 10.00
N GLY A 51 6.32 18.96 8.87
CA GLY A 51 7.19 19.17 7.72
C GLY A 51 7.11 20.63 7.26
N LYS A 52 8.16 21.10 6.58
CA LYS A 52 8.24 22.50 6.10
C LYS A 52 7.25 22.85 4.99
N GLY A 53 6.53 21.86 4.46
CA GLY A 53 5.43 22.09 3.54
C GLY A 53 4.26 22.78 4.25
N PHE A 54 3.65 23.76 3.60
CA PHE A 54 2.48 24.46 4.12
C PHE A 54 1.24 23.55 4.10
N MET A 55 1.17 22.62 5.05
CA MET A 55 0.08 21.62 5.17
C MET A 55 -0.47 21.62 6.61
N PRO A 56 -1.47 22.46 6.92
CA PRO A 56 -1.95 22.66 8.30
C PRO A 56 -2.67 21.43 8.89
N HIS A 57 -2.95 20.37 8.12
CA HIS A 57 -3.76 19.25 8.56
C HIS A 57 -3.14 17.86 8.27
N VAL A 58 -1.81 17.80 8.19
CA VAL A 58 -1.14 16.50 8.06
C VAL A 58 -1.12 15.80 9.41
N GLY A 59 -1.88 14.71 9.53
CA GLY A 59 -1.89 13.90 10.74
C GLY A 59 -0.56 13.19 10.96
N PRO A 60 -0.17 12.98 12.23
CA PRO A 60 1.09 12.30 12.54
C PRO A 60 1.02 10.81 12.18
N LEU A 61 1.91 10.36 11.29
CA LEU A 61 2.06 8.96 10.92
C LEU A 61 2.69 8.12 12.04
N ALA A 62 3.41 8.75 12.96
CA ALA A 62 4.02 8.08 14.10
C ALA A 62 3.02 7.75 15.23
N ARG A 63 1.77 8.21 15.14
CA ARG A 63 0.74 7.95 16.15
C ARG A 63 0.26 6.50 16.07
N LYS A 64 0.61 5.71 17.06
CA LYS A 64 0.27 4.31 17.17
C LYS A 64 -1.24 4.07 17.16
N ASP A 65 -1.97 4.77 18.02
CA ASP A 65 -3.43 4.66 18.15
C ASP A 65 -4.21 4.92 16.84
N TYR A 66 -3.62 5.67 15.93
CA TYR A 66 -4.22 5.98 14.63
C TYR A 66 -3.77 5.02 13.53
N ILE A 67 -2.47 4.79 13.39
CA ILE A 67 -1.88 4.04 12.27
C ILE A 67 -1.90 2.52 12.52
N GLU A 68 -1.76 2.06 13.76
CA GLU A 68 -1.66 0.65 14.11
C GLU A 68 -2.85 -0.18 13.61
N ASN A 69 -4.05 0.38 13.68
CA ASN A 69 -5.29 -0.30 13.31
C ASN A 69 -5.64 -0.17 11.81
N LEU A 70 -4.87 0.58 11.05
CA LEU A 70 -5.08 0.70 9.61
C LEU A 70 -4.39 -0.47 8.88
N PRO A 71 -5.11 -1.22 8.04
CA PRO A 71 -4.48 -2.29 7.26
C PRO A 71 -3.49 -1.73 6.23
N ASP A 72 -2.47 -2.53 5.89
CA ASP A 72 -1.44 -2.13 4.92
C ASP A 72 -2.04 -1.84 3.54
N GLU A 73 -3.11 -2.55 3.16
CA GLU A 73 -3.85 -2.31 1.91
C GLU A 73 -4.45 -0.90 1.87
N TYR A 74 -4.95 -0.41 3.00
CA TYR A 74 -5.46 0.96 3.10
C TYR A 74 -4.33 1.99 2.96
N LEU A 75 -3.21 1.78 3.65
CA LEU A 75 -2.04 2.65 3.53
C LEU A 75 -1.48 2.64 2.12
N ALA A 76 -1.42 1.47 1.48
CA ALA A 76 -1.02 1.34 0.09
C ALA A 76 -1.96 2.11 -0.86
N ALA A 77 -3.27 2.01 -0.68
CA ALA A 77 -4.25 2.74 -1.48
C ALA A 77 -4.08 4.26 -1.34
N VAL A 78 -3.86 4.77 -0.13
CA VAL A 78 -3.63 6.21 0.12
C VAL A 78 -2.37 6.69 -0.59
N ILE A 79 -1.28 5.94 -0.53
CA ILE A 79 -0.01 6.31 -1.18
C ILE A 79 -0.15 6.20 -2.71
N THR A 80 -0.72 5.11 -3.19
CA THR A 80 -0.86 4.85 -4.62
C THR A 80 -1.76 5.89 -5.30
N GLU A 81 -2.95 6.11 -4.74
CA GLU A 81 -4.01 6.89 -5.40
C GLU A 81 -4.13 8.33 -4.86
N GLY A 82 -3.49 8.63 -3.73
CA GLY A 82 -3.59 9.92 -3.07
C GLY A 82 -4.72 10.01 -2.05
N GLY A 83 -4.68 11.05 -1.23
CA GLY A 83 -5.60 11.21 -0.10
C GLY A 83 -7.06 11.38 -0.52
N ALA A 84 -7.33 12.06 -1.62
CA ALA A 84 -8.71 12.28 -2.10
C ALA A 84 -9.44 10.97 -2.45
N TYR A 85 -8.71 9.95 -2.90
CA TYR A 85 -9.27 8.64 -3.22
C TYR A 85 -9.95 7.96 -2.02
N VAL A 86 -9.43 8.17 -0.84
CA VAL A 86 -9.97 7.64 0.42
C VAL A 86 -10.77 8.67 1.22
N GLY A 87 -11.20 9.76 0.60
CA GLY A 87 -11.97 10.82 1.25
C GLY A 87 -11.16 11.71 2.21
N LYS A 88 -9.84 11.73 2.05
CA LYS A 88 -8.90 12.58 2.80
C LYS A 88 -8.46 13.78 1.96
N SER A 89 -7.43 14.50 2.42
CA SER A 89 -6.93 15.69 1.74
C SER A 89 -6.39 15.40 0.34
N ALA A 90 -6.80 16.20 -0.65
CA ALA A 90 -6.25 16.17 -2.00
C ALA A 90 -4.79 16.66 -2.08
N PHE A 91 -4.27 17.26 -1.01
CA PHE A 91 -2.86 17.67 -0.93
C PHE A 91 -1.90 16.47 -0.80
N MET A 92 -2.38 15.32 -0.31
CA MET A 92 -1.64 14.07 -0.41
C MET A 92 -1.75 13.56 -1.86
N PRO A 93 -0.68 13.64 -2.66
CA PRO A 93 -0.75 13.29 -4.08
C PRO A 93 -0.75 11.78 -4.29
N SER A 94 -1.13 11.36 -5.49
CA SER A 94 -0.92 10.00 -5.97
C SER A 94 0.55 9.78 -6.30
N TRP A 95 1.12 8.67 -5.85
CA TRP A 95 2.51 8.29 -6.10
C TRP A 95 2.69 7.15 -7.10
N LYS A 96 1.61 6.65 -7.68
CA LYS A 96 1.61 5.48 -8.59
C LYS A 96 2.49 5.63 -9.84
N SER A 97 2.74 6.84 -10.28
CA SER A 97 3.62 7.11 -11.44
C SER A 97 5.10 7.26 -11.05
N THR A 98 5.40 7.35 -9.77
CA THR A 98 6.76 7.59 -9.23
C THR A 98 7.29 6.38 -8.46
N LEU A 99 6.44 5.70 -7.71
CA LEU A 99 6.79 4.58 -6.85
C LEU A 99 6.22 3.27 -7.39
N SER A 100 7.02 2.22 -7.36
CA SER A 100 6.55 0.85 -7.62
C SER A 100 5.74 0.31 -6.44
N GLU A 101 5.04 -0.80 -6.64
CA GLU A 101 4.35 -1.51 -5.56
C GLU A 101 5.31 -1.93 -4.44
N GLN A 102 6.53 -2.34 -4.79
CA GLN A 102 7.56 -2.69 -3.82
C GLN A 102 8.02 -1.46 -3.03
N ASP A 103 8.24 -0.33 -3.69
CA ASP A 103 8.60 0.93 -3.01
C ASP A 103 7.54 1.34 -2.00
N ILE A 104 6.27 1.18 -2.36
CA ILE A 104 5.13 1.49 -1.49
C ILE A 104 5.11 0.53 -0.29
N ALA A 105 5.33 -0.77 -0.51
CA ALA A 105 5.42 -1.74 0.59
C ALA A 105 6.59 -1.41 1.53
N ASP A 106 7.73 -0.99 0.99
CA ASP A 106 8.90 -0.59 1.77
C ASP A 106 8.62 0.66 2.62
N VAL A 107 7.95 1.67 2.04
CA VAL A 107 7.54 2.87 2.78
C VAL A 107 6.58 2.53 3.91
N ILE A 108 5.60 1.64 3.67
CA ILE A 108 4.67 1.20 4.72
C ILE A 108 5.43 0.49 5.84
N ALA A 109 6.37 -0.40 5.50
CA ALA A 109 7.22 -1.08 6.49
C ALA A 109 8.00 -0.06 7.33
N PHE A 110 8.53 1.00 6.74
CA PHE A 110 9.19 2.08 7.47
C PHE A 110 8.22 2.84 8.38
N ILE A 111 7.03 3.22 7.88
CA ILE A 111 6.01 3.91 8.68
C ILE A 111 5.66 3.10 9.94
N ARG A 112 5.57 1.77 9.82
CA ARG A 112 5.32 0.88 10.98
C ARG A 112 6.43 0.94 12.04
N THR A 113 7.65 1.29 11.66
CA THR A 113 8.76 1.47 12.62
C THR A 113 8.70 2.80 13.38
N LEU A 114 7.92 3.77 12.87
CA LEU A 114 7.79 5.11 13.48
C LEU A 114 6.80 5.14 14.65
N LEU A 115 6.02 4.09 14.86
CA LEU A 115 4.93 4.08 15.84
C LEU A 115 5.46 4.25 17.26
N ILE A 116 5.00 5.31 17.89
CA ILE A 116 5.29 5.65 19.28
C ILE A 116 4.01 5.61 20.12
N GLU A 117 4.15 5.24 21.36
CA GLU A 117 3.05 5.20 22.35
C GLU A 117 2.62 6.60 22.80
#